data_bdb08390f0c84620610937cebb03d277
#
_entry.id   bdb08390f0c84620610937cebb03d277
#
_cell.length_a   1.000
_cell.length_b   1.000
_cell.length_c   1.000
_cell.angle_alpha   90.00
_cell.angle_beta   90.00
_cell.angle_gamma   90.00
#
_symmetry.space_group_name_H-M   'P 1'
#
loop_
_entity.id
_entity.type
_entity.pdbx_description
1 polymer ?
#
loop_
_entity_poly.entity_id
_entity_poly.type
_entity_poly.pdbx_seq_one_letter_code
_entity_poly.pdbx_strand_id
1 'polypeptide(L)'
;DVYKRQELSIPSNNDNLKVYRKFISREPWTMIEEKTSNDFFNGIEAVRFDYEQNIAYVSIGFSEISDSIMIKITDSNDNIVSSTYNTISKYYDNRDAVVTSTADDWGAYSDSFFVETCEIFRNFNLWISCGVITEFVDSNTWISIQNQLDAGNVEVVSHSRTHPHAPYENLESEIIGSKNDLIENLTFPHYNRNGSNEYIYVWIA
;
A
#
# COMPACT_ATOMS: atom_id res chain seq x y z
N ASP A 1 -6.09 10.38 -9.35
CA ASP A 1 -5.52 9.72 -10.53
C ASP A 1 -5.66 8.21 -10.39
N VAL A 2 -6.11 7.54 -11.45
CA VAL A 2 -6.24 6.07 -11.47
C VAL A 2 -5.09 5.52 -12.28
N TYR A 3 -4.22 4.73 -11.64
CA TYR A 3 -3.17 3.99 -12.33
C TYR A 3 -3.68 2.59 -12.64
N LYS A 4 -3.51 2.16 -13.90
CA LYS A 4 -3.71 0.76 -14.29
C LYS A 4 -2.36 0.11 -14.52
N ARG A 5 -2.17 -1.02 -13.87
CA ARG A 5 -0.97 -1.83 -13.95
C ARG A 5 -1.26 -3.03 -14.83
N GLN A 6 -0.49 -3.17 -15.88
CA GLN A 6 -0.70 -4.18 -16.92
C GLN A 6 0.50 -5.11 -17.00
N GLU A 7 0.22 -6.36 -17.29
CA GLU A 7 1.22 -7.38 -17.58
C GLU A 7 1.22 -7.66 -19.07
N LEU A 8 2.39 -7.50 -19.68
CA LEU A 8 2.60 -7.75 -21.10
C LEU A 8 3.67 -8.82 -21.28
N SER A 9 3.38 -9.88 -22.02
CA SER A 9 4.42 -10.81 -22.45
C SER A 9 5.35 -10.15 -23.44
N ILE A 10 6.65 -10.32 -23.23
CA ILE A 10 7.72 -9.85 -24.11
C ILE A 10 8.50 -11.03 -24.67
N PRO A 11 9.14 -10.91 -25.85
CA PRO A 11 9.94 -12.00 -26.41
C PRO A 11 11.15 -12.31 -25.52
N SER A 12 11.49 -13.59 -25.42
CA SER A 12 12.77 -14.02 -24.83
C SER A 12 13.95 -13.50 -25.65
N ASN A 13 15.05 -13.19 -24.97
CA ASN A 13 16.32 -12.72 -25.56
C ASN A 13 16.33 -11.25 -26.04
N ASN A 14 15.49 -10.41 -25.50
CA ASN A 14 15.57 -8.96 -25.70
C ASN A 14 15.99 -8.27 -24.41
N ASP A 15 17.21 -7.76 -24.38
CA ASP A 15 17.71 -6.90 -23.31
C ASP A 15 17.52 -5.42 -23.65
N ASN A 16 17.52 -4.57 -22.64
CA ASN A 16 17.43 -3.12 -22.79
C ASN A 16 16.19 -2.63 -23.54
N LEU A 17 15.04 -3.21 -23.22
CA LEU A 17 13.76 -2.79 -23.77
C LEU A 17 13.37 -1.41 -23.23
N LYS A 18 12.64 -0.64 -24.04
CA LYS A 18 12.06 0.65 -23.69
C LYS A 18 10.56 0.59 -23.91
N VAL A 19 9.79 1.14 -22.98
CA VAL A 19 8.33 1.25 -23.11
C VAL A 19 7.95 2.70 -23.30
N TYR A 20 7.05 2.91 -24.25
CA TYR A 20 6.48 4.22 -24.53
C TYR A 20 4.96 4.14 -24.45
N ARG A 21 4.34 5.20 -23.94
CA ARG A 21 2.90 5.40 -24.01
C ARG A 21 2.53 6.60 -24.84
N LYS A 22 1.30 6.60 -25.34
CA LYS A 22 0.69 7.73 -26.06
C LYS A 22 -0.81 7.73 -25.80
N PHE A 23 -1.35 8.87 -25.41
CA PHE A 23 -2.78 9.10 -25.44
C PHE A 23 -3.22 9.40 -26.88
N ILE A 24 -4.21 8.65 -27.38
CA ILE A 24 -4.57 8.67 -28.81
C ILE A 24 -4.93 10.09 -29.31
N SER A 25 -5.43 10.95 -28.43
CA SER A 25 -5.97 12.24 -28.82
C SER A 25 -5.03 13.44 -28.57
N ARG A 26 -3.92 13.32 -27.85
CA ARG A 26 -3.33 14.51 -27.24
C ARG A 26 -1.81 14.66 -27.30
N GLU A 27 -1.02 13.59 -27.44
CA GLU A 27 0.40 13.69 -27.14
C GLU A 27 1.32 12.89 -28.09
N PRO A 28 2.60 13.25 -28.17
CA PRO A 28 3.63 12.40 -28.78
C PRO A 28 3.86 11.15 -27.91
N TRP A 29 4.63 10.20 -28.45
CA TRP A 29 5.13 9.07 -27.69
C TRP A 29 6.02 9.55 -26.54
N THR A 30 5.69 9.18 -25.31
CA THR A 30 6.46 9.50 -24.09
C THR A 30 7.04 8.20 -23.54
N MET A 31 8.34 8.19 -23.29
CA MET A 31 9.00 7.03 -22.67
C MET A 31 8.59 6.94 -21.21
N ILE A 32 8.32 5.71 -20.75
CA ILE A 32 8.05 5.39 -19.36
C ILE A 32 9.36 4.96 -18.71
N GLU A 33 9.65 5.50 -17.53
CA GLU A 33 10.87 5.20 -16.80
C GLU A 33 10.87 3.75 -16.27
N GLU A 34 11.99 3.06 -16.43
CA GLU A 34 12.18 1.74 -15.84
C GLU A 34 12.48 1.85 -14.34
N LYS A 35 11.83 1.02 -13.55
CA LYS A 35 12.12 0.83 -12.13
C LYS A 35 12.71 -0.55 -11.90
N THR A 36 13.68 -0.61 -11.00
CA THR A 36 14.34 -1.87 -10.64
C THR A 36 13.36 -2.82 -9.93
N SER A 37 13.71 -4.10 -9.85
CA SER A 37 12.85 -5.12 -9.25
C SER A 37 12.47 -4.85 -7.79
N ASN A 38 13.28 -4.06 -7.06
CA ASN A 38 13.05 -3.76 -5.65
C ASN A 38 12.28 -2.45 -5.42
N ASP A 39 12.10 -1.64 -6.46
CA ASP A 39 11.36 -0.39 -6.35
C ASP A 39 9.86 -0.64 -6.46
N PHE A 40 9.11 0.12 -5.69
CA PHE A 40 7.67 0.25 -5.86
C PHE A 40 7.38 1.27 -6.96
N PHE A 41 6.32 1.05 -7.73
CA PHE A 41 5.85 2.08 -8.67
C PHE A 41 5.29 3.29 -7.95
N ASN A 42 4.84 3.11 -6.73
CA ASN A 42 4.40 4.17 -5.82
C ASN A 42 3.38 5.13 -6.45
N GLY A 43 2.46 4.57 -7.24
CA GLY A 43 1.42 5.35 -7.92
C GLY A 43 1.91 6.26 -9.04
N ILE A 44 3.06 5.98 -9.64
CA ILE A 44 3.59 6.71 -10.80
C ILE A 44 3.55 5.86 -12.07
N GLU A 45 3.75 6.50 -13.22
CA GLU A 45 4.02 5.81 -14.47
C GLU A 45 5.41 5.20 -14.40
N ALA A 46 5.50 3.90 -14.58
CA ALA A 46 6.75 3.17 -14.55
C ALA A 46 6.63 1.83 -15.27
N VAL A 47 7.77 1.27 -15.66
CA VAL A 47 7.88 -0.09 -16.18
C VAL A 47 8.90 -0.87 -15.36
N ARG A 48 8.66 -2.16 -15.18
CA ARG A 48 9.62 -3.13 -14.65
C ARG A 48 9.63 -4.34 -15.57
N PHE A 49 10.82 -4.78 -15.94
CA PHE A 49 11.00 -5.99 -16.74
C PHE A 49 11.37 -7.17 -15.84
N ASP A 50 10.67 -8.27 -16.03
CA ASP A 50 11.06 -9.59 -15.55
C ASP A 50 11.52 -10.41 -16.75
N TYR A 51 12.81 -10.42 -16.98
CA TYR A 51 13.40 -11.14 -18.12
C TYR A 51 13.42 -12.65 -17.92
N GLU A 52 13.33 -13.15 -16.68
CA GLU A 52 13.22 -14.58 -16.41
C GLU A 52 11.86 -15.13 -16.83
N GLN A 53 10.79 -14.38 -16.53
CA GLN A 53 9.42 -14.73 -16.89
C GLN A 53 8.99 -14.18 -18.25
N ASN A 54 9.81 -13.35 -18.87
CA ASN A 54 9.48 -12.63 -20.11
C ASN A 54 8.22 -11.76 -19.98
N ILE A 55 8.14 -10.99 -18.90
CA ILE A 55 7.01 -10.10 -18.61
C ILE A 55 7.50 -8.66 -18.43
N ALA A 56 6.76 -7.73 -19.04
CA ALA A 56 6.85 -6.32 -18.71
C ALA A 56 5.64 -5.91 -17.84
N TYR A 57 5.91 -5.40 -16.66
CA TYR A 57 4.91 -4.80 -15.79
C TYR A 57 4.87 -3.30 -16.07
N VAL A 58 3.74 -2.79 -16.52
CA VAL A 58 3.60 -1.40 -16.98
C VAL A 58 2.51 -0.70 -16.17
N SER A 59 2.88 0.36 -15.46
CA SER A 59 1.95 1.24 -14.73
C SER A 59 1.73 2.51 -15.52
N ILE A 60 0.47 2.82 -15.83
CA ILE A 60 0.09 4.02 -16.58
C ILE A 60 -1.05 4.74 -15.85
N GLY A 61 -0.90 6.06 -15.72
CA GLY A 61 -1.93 6.94 -15.17
C GLY A 61 -2.99 7.27 -16.21
N PHE A 62 -4.24 7.30 -15.78
CA PHE A 62 -5.38 7.77 -16.57
C PHE A 62 -5.93 9.04 -15.93
N SER A 63 -5.98 10.12 -16.69
CA SER A 63 -6.55 11.38 -16.23
C SER A 63 -8.06 11.45 -16.43
N GLU A 64 -8.59 10.70 -17.38
CA GLU A 64 -10.01 10.66 -17.71
C GLU A 64 -10.48 9.22 -18.00
N ILE A 65 -11.73 8.92 -17.68
CA ILE A 65 -12.34 7.60 -17.87
C ILE A 65 -12.38 7.20 -19.36
N SER A 66 -12.45 8.17 -20.26
CA SER A 66 -12.54 7.97 -21.70
C SER A 66 -11.18 7.87 -22.42
N ASP A 67 -10.07 7.99 -21.69
CA ASP A 67 -8.75 7.94 -22.31
C ASP A 67 -8.45 6.56 -22.88
N SER A 68 -7.97 6.55 -24.10
CA SER A 68 -7.40 5.38 -24.75
C SER A 68 -5.90 5.55 -24.86
N ILE A 69 -5.15 4.57 -24.40
CA ILE A 69 -3.69 4.59 -24.36
C ILE A 69 -3.12 3.53 -25.29
N MET A 70 -2.17 3.96 -26.10
CA MET A 70 -1.32 3.05 -26.86
C MET A 70 -0.01 2.82 -26.14
N ILE A 71 0.43 1.56 -26.10
CA ILE A 71 1.73 1.16 -25.56
C ILE A 71 2.58 0.66 -26.72
N LYS A 72 3.84 1.04 -26.73
CA LYS A 72 4.85 0.57 -27.66
C LYS A 72 6.07 0.11 -26.88
N ILE A 73 6.57 -1.08 -27.19
CA ILE A 73 7.85 -1.59 -26.67
C ILE A 73 8.85 -1.57 -27.82
N THR A 74 10.07 -1.12 -27.57
CA THR A 74 11.18 -1.17 -28.54
C THR A 74 12.40 -1.83 -27.92
N ASP A 75 13.26 -2.36 -28.79
CA ASP A 75 14.60 -2.81 -28.42
C ASP A 75 15.60 -1.63 -28.33
N SER A 76 16.85 -1.93 -28.08
CA SER A 76 17.94 -0.94 -28.00
C SER A 76 18.18 -0.19 -29.30
N ASN A 77 17.77 -0.71 -30.45
CA ASN A 77 17.89 -0.12 -31.79
C ASN A 77 16.61 0.60 -32.24
N ASP A 78 15.68 0.81 -31.30
CA ASP A 78 14.37 1.42 -31.53
C ASP A 78 13.43 0.63 -32.48
N ASN A 79 13.72 -0.64 -32.75
CA ASN A 79 12.78 -1.50 -33.46
C ASN A 79 11.60 -1.88 -32.56
N ILE A 80 10.40 -1.89 -33.14
CA ILE A 80 9.20 -2.30 -32.39
C ILE A 80 9.27 -3.80 -32.08
N VAL A 81 9.12 -4.12 -30.80
CA VAL A 81 9.08 -5.48 -30.30
C VAL A 81 7.62 -5.92 -30.15
N SER A 82 7.31 -7.10 -30.64
CA SER A 82 5.99 -7.68 -30.46
C SER A 82 5.74 -8.01 -28.99
N SER A 83 4.63 -7.57 -28.46
CA SER A 83 4.20 -7.88 -27.09
C SER A 83 2.75 -8.30 -27.09
N THR A 84 2.38 -9.13 -26.13
CA THR A 84 0.99 -9.60 -25.95
C THR A 84 0.49 -9.14 -24.59
N TYR A 85 -0.69 -8.55 -24.57
CA TYR A 85 -1.38 -8.22 -23.33
C TYR A 85 -1.83 -9.51 -22.64
N ASN A 86 -1.45 -9.66 -21.36
CA ASN A 86 -1.83 -10.80 -20.54
C ASN A 86 -3.03 -10.46 -19.66
N THR A 87 -2.85 -9.51 -18.75
CA THR A 87 -3.85 -9.16 -17.76
C THR A 87 -3.59 -7.79 -17.15
N ILE A 88 -4.53 -7.33 -16.33
CA ILE A 88 -4.29 -6.29 -15.34
C ILE A 88 -3.74 -6.99 -14.09
N SER A 89 -2.66 -6.46 -13.52
CA SER A 89 -2.08 -7.00 -12.28
C SER A 89 -3.13 -7.12 -11.17
N LYS A 90 -3.10 -8.23 -10.46
CA LYS A 90 -4.03 -8.53 -9.36
C LYS A 90 -3.73 -7.71 -8.11
N TYR A 91 -2.48 -7.41 -7.90
CA TYR A 91 -2.00 -6.72 -6.70
C TYR A 91 -1.47 -5.33 -7.02
N TYR A 92 -1.45 -4.49 -6.00
CA TYR A 92 -0.88 -3.15 -6.09
C TYR A 92 0.60 -3.24 -6.50
N ASP A 93 1.02 -2.32 -7.37
CA ASP A 93 2.40 -2.19 -7.81
C ASP A 93 2.99 -3.43 -8.53
N ASN A 94 2.16 -4.21 -9.20
CA ASN A 94 2.56 -5.43 -9.92
C ASN A 94 3.30 -6.44 -9.03
N ARG A 95 2.85 -6.58 -7.79
CA ARG A 95 3.38 -7.59 -6.87
C ARG A 95 2.71 -8.93 -7.09
N ASP A 96 3.43 -10.01 -6.84
CA ASP A 96 2.90 -11.38 -6.95
C ASP A 96 2.04 -11.75 -5.75
N ALA A 97 2.31 -11.12 -4.61
CA ALA A 97 1.57 -11.33 -3.37
C ALA A 97 1.53 -10.08 -2.51
N VAL A 98 0.55 -10.03 -1.61
CA VAL A 98 0.45 -9.04 -0.54
C VAL A 98 0.43 -9.82 0.78
N VAL A 99 1.28 -9.42 1.70
CA VAL A 99 1.27 -9.91 3.08
C VAL A 99 0.87 -8.76 3.97
N THR A 100 -0.16 -8.97 4.77
CA THR A 100 -0.58 -8.05 5.83
C THR A 100 -0.13 -8.63 7.17
N SER A 101 0.42 -7.79 8.03
CA SER A 101 0.83 -8.18 9.37
C SER A 101 0.03 -7.38 10.38
N THR A 102 -0.63 -8.07 11.30
CA THR A 102 -1.35 -7.47 12.43
C THR A 102 -0.77 -8.01 13.74
N ALA A 103 -0.77 -7.17 14.76
CA ALA A 103 -0.50 -7.55 16.13
C ALA A 103 -1.65 -7.00 16.99
N ASP A 104 -2.27 -7.87 17.78
CA ASP A 104 -3.44 -7.57 18.57
C ASP A 104 -3.08 -7.42 20.05
N ASP A 105 -3.95 -6.78 20.84
CA ASP A 105 -3.83 -6.61 22.28
C ASP A 105 -2.80 -5.58 22.77
N TRP A 106 -2.64 -4.45 22.07
CA TRP A 106 -1.83 -3.36 22.59
C TRP A 106 -2.55 -2.64 23.74
N GLY A 107 -2.01 -2.79 24.92
CA GLY A 107 -2.39 -2.12 26.15
C GLY A 107 -1.15 -1.87 27.00
N ALA A 108 -1.30 -1.28 28.22
CA ALA A 108 -0.19 -0.99 29.11
C ALA A 108 0.63 -2.24 29.51
N TYR A 109 -0.03 -3.39 29.59
CA TYR A 109 0.60 -4.66 29.95
C TYR A 109 1.50 -5.24 28.85
N SER A 110 1.31 -4.85 27.61
CA SER A 110 2.03 -5.37 26.43
C SER A 110 2.87 -4.30 25.74
N ASP A 111 2.91 -3.06 26.21
CA ASP A 111 3.51 -1.91 25.55
C ASP A 111 4.94 -2.16 25.10
N SER A 112 5.80 -2.70 25.95
CA SER A 112 7.21 -2.95 25.59
C SER A 112 7.38 -3.92 24.42
N PHE A 113 6.51 -4.93 24.30
CA PHE A 113 6.54 -5.88 23.19
C PHE A 113 6.11 -5.24 21.89
N PHE A 114 5.09 -4.36 21.94
CA PHE A 114 4.64 -3.62 20.75
C PHE A 114 5.70 -2.63 20.26
N VAL A 115 6.34 -1.89 21.17
CA VAL A 115 7.44 -0.99 20.82
C VAL A 115 8.57 -1.75 20.12
N GLU A 116 9.04 -2.87 20.69
CA GLU A 116 10.07 -3.71 20.09
C GLU A 116 9.63 -4.25 18.72
N THR A 117 8.39 -4.73 18.62
CA THR A 117 7.84 -5.26 17.37
C THR A 117 7.80 -4.17 16.28
N CYS A 118 7.31 -2.98 16.59
CA CYS A 118 7.28 -1.86 15.65
C CYS A 118 8.69 -1.48 15.16
N GLU A 119 9.68 -1.48 16.05
CA GLU A 119 11.08 -1.21 15.71
C GLU A 119 11.65 -2.29 14.78
N ILE A 120 11.36 -3.57 15.04
CA ILE A 120 11.79 -4.68 14.17
C ILE A 120 11.19 -4.51 12.77
N PHE A 121 9.89 -4.30 12.65
CA PHE A 121 9.25 -4.11 11.35
C PHE A 121 9.83 -2.92 10.60
N ARG A 122 10.06 -1.80 11.27
CA ARG A 122 10.68 -0.60 10.69
C ARG A 122 12.08 -0.86 10.20
N ASN A 123 12.91 -1.60 10.95
CA ASN A 123 14.27 -1.95 10.56
C ASN A 123 14.34 -2.77 9.26
N PHE A 124 13.29 -3.53 8.96
CA PHE A 124 13.14 -4.26 7.70
C PHE A 124 12.33 -3.50 6.65
N ASN A 125 11.98 -2.24 6.89
CA ASN A 125 11.09 -1.43 6.03
C ASN A 125 9.75 -2.11 5.73
N LEU A 126 9.22 -2.82 6.71
CA LEU A 126 7.90 -3.47 6.67
C LEU A 126 6.88 -2.64 7.45
N TRP A 127 5.61 -2.81 7.11
CA TRP A 127 4.48 -2.19 7.83
C TRP A 127 3.78 -3.21 8.72
N ILE A 128 3.28 -2.72 9.86
CA ILE A 128 2.47 -3.50 10.78
C ILE A 128 1.25 -2.69 11.23
N SER A 129 0.09 -3.36 11.31
CA SER A 129 -1.14 -2.81 11.91
C SER A 129 -1.26 -3.33 13.34
N CYS A 130 -1.34 -2.42 14.31
CA CYS A 130 -1.38 -2.74 15.73
C CYS A 130 -2.75 -2.45 16.31
N GLY A 131 -3.41 -3.48 16.81
CA GLY A 131 -4.73 -3.42 17.43
C GLY A 131 -4.67 -2.99 18.89
N VAL A 132 -5.27 -1.84 19.21
CA VAL A 132 -5.27 -1.24 20.55
C VAL A 132 -6.57 -1.50 21.28
N ILE A 133 -6.47 -2.02 22.51
CA ILE A 133 -7.60 -2.14 23.46
C ILE A 133 -7.62 -0.89 24.30
N THR A 134 -8.50 0.06 24.00
CA THR A 134 -8.36 1.44 24.48
C THR A 134 -8.54 1.62 25.97
N GLU A 135 -9.35 0.81 26.67
CA GLU A 135 -9.46 0.86 28.14
C GLU A 135 -8.23 0.30 28.87
N PHE A 136 -7.37 -0.44 28.18
CA PHE A 136 -6.14 -0.98 28.78
C PHE A 136 -4.91 -0.10 28.54
N VAL A 137 -5.12 1.09 27.97
CA VAL A 137 -4.05 2.05 27.67
C VAL A 137 -3.99 3.12 28.76
N ASP A 138 -2.83 3.27 29.38
CA ASP A 138 -2.53 4.37 30.29
C ASP A 138 -1.85 5.56 29.58
N SER A 139 -1.60 6.64 30.30
CA SER A 139 -1.01 7.85 29.72
C SER A 139 0.39 7.63 29.13
N ASN A 140 1.18 6.72 29.69
CA ASN A 140 2.52 6.40 29.16
C ASN A 140 2.41 5.59 27.88
N THR A 141 1.48 4.66 27.84
CA THR A 141 1.21 3.83 26.66
C THR A 141 0.69 4.68 25.51
N TRP A 142 -0.19 5.67 25.73
CA TRP A 142 -0.59 6.63 24.69
C TRP A 142 0.60 7.37 24.09
N ILE A 143 1.57 7.77 24.92
CA ILE A 143 2.82 8.38 24.44
C ILE A 143 3.66 7.39 23.61
N SER A 144 3.78 6.15 24.08
CA SER A 144 4.48 5.09 23.31
C SER A 144 3.85 4.88 21.95
N ILE A 145 2.52 4.74 21.88
CA ILE A 145 1.78 4.55 20.63
C ILE A 145 2.03 5.73 19.67
N GLN A 146 1.93 6.97 20.18
CA GLN A 146 2.20 8.16 19.38
C GLN A 146 3.62 8.17 18.83
N ASN A 147 4.61 7.84 19.65
CA ASN A 147 6.00 7.78 19.21
C ASN A 147 6.22 6.76 18.08
N GLN A 148 5.53 5.61 18.12
CA GLN A 148 5.64 4.61 17.08
C GLN A 148 4.94 5.06 15.78
N LEU A 149 3.79 5.74 15.87
CA LEU A 149 3.13 6.37 14.73
C LEU A 149 4.02 7.41 14.06
N ASP A 150 4.62 8.30 14.84
CA ASP A 150 5.48 9.38 14.35
C ASP A 150 6.77 8.85 13.71
N ALA A 151 7.28 7.73 14.22
CA ALA A 151 8.45 7.06 13.65
C ALA A 151 8.15 6.34 12.31
N GLY A 152 6.89 6.09 11.98
CA GLY A 152 6.45 5.51 10.71
C GLY A 152 6.44 3.98 10.67
N ASN A 153 5.94 3.45 9.56
CA ASN A 153 5.77 2.01 9.30
C ASN A 153 4.79 1.29 10.26
N VAL A 154 3.97 2.04 10.97
CA VAL A 154 2.97 1.54 11.89
C VAL A 154 1.61 2.11 11.54
N GLU A 155 0.60 1.27 11.51
CA GLU A 155 -0.80 1.65 11.50
C GLU A 155 -1.41 1.24 12.85
N VAL A 156 -2.14 2.16 13.48
CA VAL A 156 -2.91 1.87 14.68
C VAL A 156 -4.35 1.64 14.31
N VAL A 157 -4.92 0.53 14.78
CA VAL A 157 -6.29 0.12 14.52
C VAL A 157 -7.02 -0.17 15.84
N SER A 158 -8.34 -0.10 15.80
CA SER A 158 -9.15 -0.44 16.97
C SER A 158 -9.21 -1.95 17.17
N HIS A 159 -8.93 -2.40 18.39
CA HIS A 159 -9.15 -3.79 18.84
C HIS A 159 -10.17 -3.81 19.98
N SER A 160 -11.29 -3.14 19.76
CA SER A 160 -12.36 -2.89 20.73
C SER A 160 -11.94 -1.97 21.89
N ARG A 161 -12.89 -1.66 22.76
CA ARG A 161 -12.66 -0.81 23.93
C ARG A 161 -12.22 -1.65 25.12
N THR A 162 -12.96 -2.73 25.41
CA THR A 162 -12.77 -3.58 26.59
C THR A 162 -12.37 -5.00 26.27
N HIS A 163 -12.25 -5.36 24.98
CA HIS A 163 -11.98 -6.70 24.51
C HIS A 163 -13.00 -7.75 25.00
N PRO A 164 -14.30 -7.53 24.77
CA PRO A 164 -15.32 -8.41 25.30
C PRO A 164 -15.38 -9.74 24.54
N HIS A 165 -15.78 -10.80 25.22
CA HIS A 165 -16.14 -12.06 24.57
C HIS A 165 -17.60 -12.07 24.15
N ALA A 166 -17.92 -12.76 23.07
CA ALA A 166 -19.29 -12.94 22.63
C ALA A 166 -20.14 -13.70 23.70
N PRO A 167 -21.45 -13.36 23.88
CA PRO A 167 -22.19 -12.36 23.14
C PRO A 167 -21.86 -10.92 23.57
N TYR A 168 -21.73 -10.02 22.59
CA TYR A 168 -21.40 -8.62 22.85
C TYR A 168 -22.63 -7.86 23.34
N GLU A 169 -22.51 -7.21 24.49
CA GLU A 169 -23.64 -6.46 25.09
C GLU A 169 -23.73 -5.01 24.59
N ASN A 170 -22.60 -4.41 24.19
CA ASN A 170 -22.55 -3.00 23.78
C ASN A 170 -21.58 -2.77 22.60
N LEU A 171 -21.96 -3.25 21.41
CA LEU A 171 -21.18 -3.10 20.20
C LEU A 171 -20.87 -1.64 19.84
N GLU A 172 -21.76 -0.71 20.12
CA GLU A 172 -21.54 0.71 19.84
C GLU A 172 -20.36 1.26 20.65
N SER A 173 -20.29 0.96 21.94
CA SER A 173 -19.15 1.32 22.78
C SER A 173 -17.86 0.67 22.32
N GLU A 174 -17.90 -0.61 21.97
CA GLU A 174 -16.72 -1.36 21.58
C GLU A 174 -16.13 -0.90 20.24
N ILE A 175 -16.96 -0.54 19.28
CA ILE A 175 -16.52 -0.15 17.93
C ILE A 175 -16.35 1.38 17.83
N ILE A 176 -17.42 2.13 18.11
CA ILE A 176 -17.39 3.60 17.97
C ILE A 176 -16.66 4.23 19.13
N GLY A 177 -16.85 3.74 20.37
CA GLY A 177 -16.16 4.22 21.54
C GLY A 177 -14.65 4.08 21.42
N SER A 178 -14.14 2.90 21.07
CA SER A 178 -12.71 2.68 20.88
C SER A 178 -12.11 3.53 19.75
N LYS A 179 -12.84 3.69 18.63
CA LYS A 179 -12.43 4.60 17.57
C LYS A 179 -12.27 6.04 18.08
N ASN A 180 -13.24 6.51 18.85
CA ASN A 180 -13.21 7.87 19.40
C ASN A 180 -12.05 8.03 20.41
N ASP A 181 -11.82 7.06 21.28
CA ASP A 181 -10.68 7.05 22.20
C ASP A 181 -9.36 7.20 21.45
N LEU A 182 -9.18 6.48 20.33
CA LEU A 182 -7.98 6.60 19.50
C LEU A 182 -7.84 8.00 18.88
N ILE A 183 -8.92 8.56 18.33
CA ILE A 183 -8.92 9.87 17.69
C ILE A 183 -8.68 11.00 18.72
N GLU A 184 -9.19 10.85 19.93
CA GLU A 184 -9.04 11.83 21.00
C GLU A 184 -7.61 11.85 21.60
N ASN A 185 -6.92 10.69 21.62
CA ASN A 185 -5.62 10.56 22.27
C ASN A 185 -4.43 10.58 21.30
N LEU A 186 -4.65 10.39 20.00
CA LEU A 186 -3.57 10.27 19.02
C LEU A 186 -3.71 11.31 17.89
N THR A 187 -2.57 11.74 17.38
CA THR A 187 -2.46 12.52 16.14
C THR A 187 -2.06 11.58 15.01
N PHE A 188 -2.97 11.38 14.06
CA PHE A 188 -2.74 10.48 12.93
C PHE A 188 -2.06 11.19 11.77
N PRO A 189 -1.16 10.50 11.02
CA PRO A 189 -0.58 11.03 9.81
C PRO A 189 -1.67 11.31 8.76
N HIS A 190 -1.50 12.39 8.00
CA HIS A 190 -2.40 12.70 6.91
C HIS A 190 -2.21 11.70 5.75
N TYR A 191 -3.08 10.72 5.67
CA TYR A 191 -3.20 9.91 4.48
C TYR A 191 -4.32 10.49 3.61
N ASN A 192 -4.01 10.88 2.38
CA ASN A 192 -4.96 11.41 1.40
C ASN A 192 -5.90 10.29 0.90
N ARG A 193 -6.64 9.68 1.81
CA ARG A 193 -7.75 8.80 1.47
C ARG A 193 -9.04 9.58 1.66
N ASN A 194 -9.72 9.89 0.56
CA ASN A 194 -11.08 10.46 0.52
C ASN A 194 -11.28 11.82 1.21
N GLY A 195 -10.22 12.59 1.49
CA GLY A 195 -10.34 13.92 2.09
C GLY A 195 -10.80 13.94 3.55
N SER A 196 -10.86 12.80 4.22
CA SER A 196 -11.16 12.70 5.65
C SER A 196 -9.87 12.71 6.48
N ASN A 197 -9.87 13.49 7.56
CA ASN A 197 -8.79 13.47 8.56
C ASN A 197 -8.96 12.32 9.57
N GLU A 198 -10.07 11.59 9.49
CA GLU A 198 -10.34 10.44 10.34
C GLU A 198 -9.64 9.22 9.76
N TYR A 199 -8.70 8.66 10.50
CA TYR A 199 -7.81 7.63 9.98
C TYR A 199 -8.13 6.20 10.41
N ILE A 200 -8.96 5.98 11.42
CA ILE A 200 -9.28 4.63 11.90
C ILE A 200 -10.29 3.96 10.97
N TYR A 201 -9.80 3.14 10.05
CA TYR A 201 -10.61 2.41 9.06
C TYR A 201 -10.83 0.95 9.40
N VAL A 202 -10.04 0.40 10.34
CA VAL A 202 -10.06 -1.03 10.66
C VAL A 202 -10.40 -1.22 12.12
N TRP A 203 -11.34 -2.10 12.34
CA TRP A 203 -11.65 -2.70 13.63
C TRP A 203 -11.31 -4.19 13.56
N ILE A 204 -10.55 -4.67 14.53
CA ILE A 204 -10.19 -6.08 14.67
C ILE A 204 -10.98 -6.64 15.83
N ALA A 205 -11.64 -7.79 15.64
CA ALA A 205 -12.43 -8.50 16.64
C ALA A 205 -11.63 -9.60 17.29
#